data_27fe7471ce805c6933c60ee314ac0b76
#
_entry.id   27fe7471ce805c6933c60ee314ac0b76
#
_cell.length_a   1.000
_cell.length_b   1.000
_cell.length_c   1.000
_cell.angle_alpha   90.00
_cell.angle_beta   90.00
_cell.angle_gamma   90.00
#
_symmetry.space_group_name_H-M   'P 1'
#
loop_
_entity.id
_entity.type
_entity.pdbx_description
1 polymer ?
#
loop_
_entity_poly.entity_id
_entity_poly.type
_entity_poly.pdbx_seq_one_letter_code
_entity_poly.pdbx_strand_id
1 'polypeptide(L)'
;SPLMCSEFWSGWFDKWGANHETRQAEDMIAGIDEMLSKGISFSLYMTHGGTNWGHWAGANSPGFAPDVTSYDYDAPISESGQTTPKYMALRATLAKYMDGAKQAKVPALIKPVSVPAFAFTEVAPLWDNLPAPKSDVDIKTMEEYDQGFGSILYRTVLPALDEPALLTVSDAHDFAQVFVDGRYIGRLDRRNGDKELTLPACSRGARLDILVEAMGRI
;
A
#
# COMPACT_ATOMS: atom_id res chain seq x y z
N SER A 1 -14.09 -16.78 33.68
CA SER A 1 -14.51 -15.83 32.65
C SER A 1 -14.27 -16.44 31.28
N PRO A 2 -15.09 -16.12 30.29
CA PRO A 2 -14.92 -16.64 28.94
C PRO A 2 -13.56 -16.16 28.38
N LEU A 3 -12.89 -17.08 27.66
CA LEU A 3 -11.64 -16.78 26.97
C LEU A 3 -11.95 -16.44 25.51
N MET A 4 -11.25 -15.46 24.96
CA MET A 4 -11.41 -15.05 23.57
C MET A 4 -10.07 -14.58 22.99
N CYS A 5 -9.74 -15.05 21.78
CA CYS A 5 -8.74 -14.45 20.93
C CYS A 5 -9.41 -13.35 20.11
N SER A 6 -9.12 -12.12 20.39
CA SER A 6 -9.79 -10.95 19.78
C SER A 6 -9.35 -10.72 18.33
N GLU A 7 -8.17 -11.22 17.95
CA GLU A 7 -7.61 -11.06 16.61
C GLU A 7 -6.75 -12.28 16.26
N PHE A 8 -7.26 -13.13 15.40
CA PHE A 8 -6.54 -14.29 14.87
C PHE A 8 -6.28 -14.13 13.38
N TRP A 9 -5.03 -14.14 12.99
CA TRP A 9 -4.61 -13.80 11.61
C TRP A 9 -4.71 -14.99 10.68
N SER A 10 -5.50 -14.83 9.61
CA SER A 10 -5.68 -15.84 8.56
C SER A 10 -4.58 -15.80 7.49
N GLY A 11 -3.90 -14.67 7.36
CA GLY A 11 -2.86 -14.38 6.38
C GLY A 11 -2.06 -13.16 6.78
N TRP A 12 -1.66 -12.36 5.79
CA TRP A 12 -1.00 -11.07 5.97
C TRP A 12 -1.24 -10.18 4.75
N PHE A 13 -1.03 -8.88 4.90
CA PHE A 13 -1.15 -7.92 3.80
C PHE A 13 0.12 -7.86 2.95
N ASP A 14 -0.06 -7.48 1.70
CA ASP A 14 1.03 -7.26 0.75
C ASP A 14 1.69 -5.91 0.96
N LYS A 15 3.00 -5.86 0.70
CA LYS A 15 3.82 -4.65 0.80
C LYS A 15 4.32 -4.26 -0.58
N TRP A 16 4.42 -2.98 -0.80
CA TRP A 16 4.93 -2.44 -2.05
C TRP A 16 6.34 -2.96 -2.37
N GLY A 17 6.47 -3.61 -3.53
CA GLY A 17 7.75 -4.18 -3.99
C GLY A 17 8.15 -5.52 -3.37
N ALA A 18 7.30 -6.13 -2.52
CA ALA A 18 7.49 -7.48 -2.00
C ALA A 18 6.69 -8.52 -2.80
N ASN A 19 6.96 -9.79 -2.55
CA ASN A 19 6.15 -10.87 -3.07
C ASN A 19 4.78 -10.91 -2.37
N HIS A 20 3.77 -11.46 -3.07
CA HIS A 20 2.46 -11.72 -2.49
C HIS A 20 2.58 -12.65 -1.27
N GLU A 21 1.98 -12.21 -0.16
CA GLU A 21 1.99 -12.97 1.09
C GLU A 21 0.97 -14.11 1.02
N THR A 22 1.41 -15.31 1.41
CA THR A 22 0.54 -16.48 1.46
C THR A 22 0.80 -17.30 2.72
N ARG A 23 -0.25 -17.87 3.29
CA ARG A 23 -0.19 -18.81 4.41
C ARG A 23 -0.95 -20.08 4.08
N GLN A 24 -0.44 -21.20 4.57
CA GLN A 24 -1.12 -22.48 4.40
C GLN A 24 -2.42 -22.52 5.23
N ALA A 25 -3.46 -23.11 4.66
CA ALA A 25 -4.75 -23.24 5.34
C ALA A 25 -4.64 -24.05 6.63
N GLU A 26 -3.76 -25.04 6.65
CA GLU A 26 -3.53 -25.96 7.77
C GLU A 26 -3.09 -25.23 9.04
N ASP A 27 -2.23 -24.22 8.93
CA ASP A 27 -1.76 -23.42 10.07
C ASP A 27 -2.92 -22.66 10.74
N MET A 28 -3.76 -22.01 9.92
CA MET A 28 -4.94 -21.32 10.39
C MET A 28 -5.93 -22.29 11.06
N ILE A 29 -6.18 -23.41 10.42
CA ILE A 29 -7.15 -24.42 10.88
C ILE A 29 -6.70 -25.07 12.19
N ALA A 30 -5.42 -25.40 12.33
CA ALA A 30 -4.90 -25.99 13.56
C ALA A 30 -5.12 -25.07 14.77
N GLY A 31 -4.85 -23.78 14.65
CA GLY A 31 -5.08 -22.82 15.73
C GLY A 31 -6.55 -22.62 16.09
N ILE A 32 -7.43 -22.58 15.07
CA ILE A 32 -8.88 -22.45 15.30
C ILE A 32 -9.45 -23.71 15.94
N ASP A 33 -9.09 -24.89 15.46
CA ASP A 33 -9.54 -26.18 16.01
C ASP A 33 -9.09 -26.34 17.47
N GLU A 34 -7.85 -25.93 17.79
CA GLU A 34 -7.34 -25.89 19.16
C GLU A 34 -8.16 -24.97 20.07
N MET A 35 -8.41 -23.73 19.64
CA MET A 35 -9.21 -22.78 20.42
C MET A 35 -10.62 -23.31 20.68
N LEU A 36 -11.30 -23.77 19.65
CA LEU A 36 -12.67 -24.26 19.75
C LEU A 36 -12.76 -25.52 20.63
N SER A 37 -11.78 -26.43 20.53
CA SER A 37 -11.75 -27.64 21.39
C SER A 37 -11.63 -27.32 22.88
N LYS A 38 -11.06 -26.13 23.21
CA LYS A 38 -10.91 -25.62 24.57
C LYS A 38 -12.02 -24.65 24.98
N GLY A 39 -13.06 -24.46 24.16
CA GLY A 39 -14.15 -23.53 24.42
C GLY A 39 -13.72 -22.06 24.36
N ILE A 40 -12.65 -21.74 23.63
CA ILE A 40 -12.14 -20.37 23.42
C ILE A 40 -12.80 -19.79 22.18
N SER A 41 -13.38 -18.61 22.32
CA SER A 41 -13.93 -17.84 21.19
C SER A 41 -12.81 -17.17 20.39
N PHE A 42 -13.04 -16.89 19.13
CA PHE A 42 -12.08 -16.15 18.30
C PHE A 42 -12.79 -15.16 17.37
N SER A 43 -12.04 -14.14 16.96
CA SER A 43 -12.38 -13.21 15.89
C SER A 43 -11.29 -13.29 14.82
N LEU A 44 -11.67 -13.51 13.58
CA LEU A 44 -10.73 -13.62 12.48
C LEU A 44 -10.36 -12.25 11.96
N TYR A 45 -9.07 -11.99 11.86
CA TYR A 45 -8.52 -10.85 11.15
C TYR A 45 -7.57 -11.34 10.04
N MET A 46 -7.98 -11.40 8.77
CA MET A 46 -9.27 -10.98 8.19
C MET A 46 -10.04 -12.24 7.72
N THR A 47 -11.37 -12.17 7.74
CA THR A 47 -12.21 -13.13 6.99
C THR A 47 -12.26 -12.75 5.51
N HIS A 48 -12.29 -11.45 5.23
CA HIS A 48 -12.19 -10.80 3.93
C HIS A 48 -11.38 -9.52 4.11
N GLY A 49 -10.29 -9.38 3.40
CA GLY A 49 -9.40 -8.24 3.54
C GLY A 49 -9.97 -6.95 2.96
N GLY A 50 -10.21 -6.93 1.67
CA GLY A 50 -10.76 -5.79 0.95
C GLY A 50 -9.74 -5.03 0.14
N THR A 51 -10.04 -3.76 -0.17
CA THR A 51 -9.27 -2.90 -1.06
C THR A 51 -8.98 -1.56 -0.41
N ASN A 52 -7.72 -1.14 -0.42
CA ASN A 52 -7.30 0.20 -0.03
C ASN A 52 -7.47 1.14 -1.23
N TRP A 53 -8.54 1.93 -1.24
CA TRP A 53 -8.83 2.81 -2.36
C TRP A 53 -7.97 4.08 -2.36
N GLY A 54 -7.51 4.47 -3.55
CA GLY A 54 -6.73 5.69 -3.75
C GLY A 54 -5.42 5.68 -2.93
N HIS A 55 -5.22 6.72 -2.12
CA HIS A 55 -4.04 6.89 -1.27
C HIS A 55 -4.30 6.53 0.22
N TRP A 56 -5.24 5.64 0.50
CA TRP A 56 -5.67 5.29 1.86
C TRP A 56 -4.97 4.05 2.44
N ALA A 57 -3.99 3.49 1.75
CA ALA A 57 -3.20 2.39 2.28
C ALA A 57 -2.41 2.83 3.52
N GLY A 58 -2.21 1.91 4.45
CA GLY A 58 -1.35 2.07 5.59
C GLY A 58 0.11 1.72 5.29
N ALA A 59 0.92 1.69 6.33
CA ALA A 59 2.27 1.15 6.30
C ALA A 59 2.59 0.45 7.61
N ASN A 60 3.45 -0.55 7.56
CA ASN A 60 3.87 -1.31 8.73
C ASN A 60 5.21 -0.82 9.28
N SER A 61 5.46 -1.14 10.56
CA SER A 61 6.62 -0.76 11.38
C SER A 61 7.11 -2.01 12.16
N PRO A 62 8.40 -2.12 12.59
CA PRO A 62 9.48 -1.15 12.40
C PRO A 62 10.00 -1.06 10.96
N GLY A 63 10.65 0.05 10.64
CA GLY A 63 11.01 0.40 9.28
C GLY A 63 9.81 0.97 8.52
N PHE A 64 9.93 1.08 7.20
CA PHE A 64 8.85 1.57 6.35
C PHE A 64 8.47 0.49 5.33
N ALA A 65 7.30 -0.09 5.50
CA ALA A 65 6.76 -1.14 4.66
C ALA A 65 5.32 -0.77 4.23
N PRO A 66 5.16 0.09 3.21
CA PRO A 66 3.86 0.57 2.78
C PRO A 66 3.05 -0.55 2.12
N ASP A 67 1.76 -0.57 2.44
CA ASP A 67 0.80 -1.49 1.87
C ASP A 67 0.50 -1.13 0.41
N VAL A 68 -0.10 -2.05 -0.30
CA VAL A 68 -0.57 -1.87 -1.68
C VAL A 68 -2.09 -1.64 -1.71
N THR A 69 -2.64 -1.36 -2.90
CA THR A 69 -4.08 -1.19 -3.10
C THR A 69 -4.87 -2.43 -2.70
N SER A 70 -4.40 -3.63 -3.07
CA SER A 70 -5.03 -4.87 -2.63
C SER A 70 -4.73 -5.14 -1.16
N TYR A 71 -5.78 -5.31 -0.37
CA TYR A 71 -5.70 -5.83 1.00
C TYR A 71 -6.31 -7.24 1.04
N ASP A 72 -5.93 -8.07 0.07
CA ASP A 72 -6.44 -9.46 -0.08
C ASP A 72 -6.21 -10.28 1.19
N TYR A 73 -5.08 -10.06 1.85
CA TYR A 73 -4.71 -10.67 3.13
C TYR A 73 -4.54 -12.20 3.07
N ASP A 74 -4.60 -12.79 1.88
CA ASP A 74 -4.74 -14.24 1.70
C ASP A 74 -5.88 -14.81 2.59
N ALA A 75 -6.97 -14.06 2.66
CA ALA A 75 -8.10 -14.32 3.55
C ALA A 75 -8.97 -15.49 3.05
N PRO A 76 -9.82 -16.07 3.92
CA PRO A 76 -10.78 -17.11 3.51
C PRO A 76 -11.72 -16.68 2.37
N ILE A 77 -12.08 -15.40 2.32
CA ILE A 77 -12.82 -14.81 1.20
C ILE A 77 -11.88 -13.85 0.47
N SER A 78 -11.67 -14.05 -0.83
CA SER A 78 -10.81 -13.21 -1.65
C SER A 78 -11.32 -11.78 -1.77
N GLU A 79 -10.47 -10.85 -2.21
CA GLU A 79 -10.82 -9.46 -2.44
C GLU A 79 -12.05 -9.29 -3.35
N SER A 80 -12.21 -10.16 -4.35
CA SER A 80 -13.36 -10.18 -5.26
C SER A 80 -14.60 -10.91 -4.73
N GLY A 81 -14.60 -11.34 -3.46
CA GLY A 81 -15.72 -12.04 -2.82
C GLY A 81 -15.83 -13.52 -3.14
N GLN A 82 -14.78 -14.15 -3.67
CA GLN A 82 -14.76 -15.58 -3.97
C GLN A 82 -14.35 -16.37 -2.73
N THR A 83 -14.95 -17.54 -2.53
CA THR A 83 -14.51 -18.49 -1.49
C THR A 83 -13.18 -19.14 -1.91
N THR A 84 -12.24 -19.20 -0.98
CA THR A 84 -10.92 -19.81 -1.16
C THR A 84 -10.89 -21.23 -0.55
N PRO A 85 -9.82 -22.01 -0.77
CA PRO A 85 -9.60 -23.26 -0.04
C PRO A 85 -9.61 -23.08 1.48
N LYS A 86 -9.09 -21.95 2.00
CA LYS A 86 -9.15 -21.61 3.43
C LYS A 86 -10.58 -21.47 3.95
N TYR A 87 -11.47 -20.84 3.16
CA TYR A 87 -12.88 -20.76 3.52
C TYR A 87 -13.52 -22.15 3.66
N MET A 88 -13.24 -23.05 2.73
CA MET A 88 -13.81 -24.40 2.76
C MET A 88 -13.26 -25.22 3.94
N ALA A 89 -11.97 -25.10 4.24
CA ALA A 89 -11.34 -25.74 5.39
C ALA A 89 -11.90 -25.18 6.72
N LEU A 90 -12.03 -23.86 6.84
CA LEU A 90 -12.64 -23.20 7.99
C LEU A 90 -14.09 -23.68 8.20
N ARG A 91 -14.88 -23.69 7.15
CA ARG A 91 -16.26 -24.16 7.16
C ARG A 91 -16.37 -25.60 7.67
N ALA A 92 -15.50 -26.48 7.19
CA ALA A 92 -15.47 -27.91 7.62
C ALA A 92 -15.08 -28.02 9.10
N THR A 93 -14.15 -27.20 9.58
CA THR A 93 -13.73 -27.20 10.98
C THR A 93 -14.84 -26.68 11.89
N LEU A 94 -15.46 -25.56 11.57
CA LEU A 94 -16.58 -25.00 12.34
C LEU A 94 -17.75 -25.98 12.46
N ALA A 95 -18.02 -26.77 11.43
CA ALA A 95 -19.09 -27.79 11.45
C ALA A 95 -18.96 -28.80 12.60
N LYS A 96 -17.75 -29.07 13.09
CA LYS A 96 -17.49 -30.00 14.21
C LYS A 96 -18.02 -29.46 15.55
N TYR A 97 -18.13 -28.14 15.68
CA TYR A 97 -18.47 -27.43 16.92
C TYR A 97 -19.84 -26.76 16.92
N MET A 98 -20.58 -26.89 15.81
CA MET A 98 -21.91 -26.28 15.67
C MET A 98 -23.00 -27.33 15.98
N ASP A 99 -23.63 -27.23 17.16
CA ASP A 99 -24.73 -28.05 17.56
C ASP A 99 -25.94 -27.86 16.64
N GLY A 100 -26.22 -28.87 15.77
CA GLY A 100 -27.45 -28.95 14.98
C GLY A 100 -27.73 -27.80 14.00
N ALA A 101 -26.88 -26.81 13.97
CA ALA A 101 -27.03 -25.67 13.06
C ALA A 101 -26.75 -26.13 11.62
N LYS A 102 -27.73 -25.98 10.74
CA LYS A 102 -27.50 -26.15 9.30
C LYS A 102 -26.60 -25.06 8.81
N GLN A 103 -25.41 -25.40 8.33
CA GLN A 103 -24.55 -24.44 7.67
C GLN A 103 -25.29 -23.81 6.47
N ALA A 104 -25.22 -22.49 6.35
CA ALA A 104 -25.78 -21.80 5.20
C ALA A 104 -25.16 -22.31 3.89
N LYS A 105 -25.93 -22.32 2.82
CA LYS A 105 -25.42 -22.67 1.49
C LYS A 105 -24.35 -21.64 1.08
N VAL A 106 -23.23 -22.15 0.57
CA VAL A 106 -22.21 -21.27 -0.03
C VAL A 106 -22.82 -20.62 -1.28
N PRO A 107 -22.75 -19.29 -1.42
CA PRO A 107 -23.24 -18.62 -2.62
C PRO A 107 -22.51 -19.11 -3.87
N ALA A 108 -23.18 -19.01 -5.02
CA ALA A 108 -22.53 -19.26 -6.30
C ALA A 108 -21.45 -18.19 -6.53
N LEU A 109 -20.31 -18.64 -7.07
CA LEU A 109 -19.22 -17.72 -7.42
C LEU A 109 -19.67 -16.73 -8.50
N ILE A 110 -19.36 -15.46 -8.30
CA ILE A 110 -19.55 -14.42 -9.32
C ILE A 110 -18.47 -14.60 -10.37
N LYS A 111 -18.85 -14.73 -11.63
CA LYS A 111 -17.88 -14.87 -12.72
C LYS A 111 -17.20 -13.54 -12.97
N PRO A 112 -15.86 -13.50 -13.04
CA PRO A 112 -15.14 -12.27 -13.40
C PRO A 112 -15.47 -11.86 -14.84
N VAL A 113 -15.50 -10.56 -15.08
CA VAL A 113 -15.66 -9.99 -16.43
C VAL A 113 -14.28 -9.91 -17.08
N SER A 114 -14.19 -10.40 -18.30
CA SER A 114 -12.99 -10.20 -19.13
C SER A 114 -13.14 -8.90 -19.91
N VAL A 115 -12.22 -7.95 -19.67
CA VAL A 115 -12.15 -6.71 -20.44
C VAL A 115 -11.10 -6.90 -21.54
N PRO A 116 -11.46 -6.76 -22.82
CA PRO A 116 -10.49 -6.86 -23.92
C PRO A 116 -9.48 -5.71 -23.84
N ALA A 117 -8.29 -5.90 -24.40
CA ALA A 117 -7.30 -4.83 -24.52
C ALA A 117 -7.87 -3.66 -25.32
N PHE A 118 -7.69 -2.45 -24.82
CA PHE A 118 -8.09 -1.20 -25.49
C PHE A 118 -7.00 -0.14 -25.30
N ALA A 119 -6.98 0.85 -26.19
CA ALA A 119 -6.08 1.99 -26.08
C ALA A 119 -6.79 3.15 -25.39
N PHE A 120 -6.08 3.85 -24.49
CA PHE A 120 -6.55 5.13 -23.98
C PHE A 120 -6.48 6.17 -25.11
N THR A 121 -7.56 6.92 -25.28
CA THR A 121 -7.67 7.97 -26.32
C THR A 121 -7.53 9.38 -25.75
N GLU A 122 -7.57 9.52 -24.45
CA GLU A 122 -7.47 10.80 -23.75
C GLU A 122 -6.37 10.71 -22.68
N VAL A 123 -5.59 11.78 -22.55
CA VAL A 123 -4.51 11.91 -21.56
C VAL A 123 -4.53 13.30 -20.95
N ALA A 124 -4.19 13.40 -19.67
CA ALA A 124 -3.95 14.65 -18.96
C ALA A 124 -2.57 14.58 -18.32
N PRO A 125 -1.50 15.02 -19.00
CA PRO A 125 -0.15 14.98 -18.44
C PRO A 125 -0.06 15.79 -17.16
N LEU A 126 0.60 15.26 -16.13
CA LEU A 126 0.74 15.92 -14.83
C LEU A 126 1.34 17.33 -14.97
N TRP A 127 2.39 17.47 -15.77
CA TRP A 127 3.12 18.71 -15.92
C TRP A 127 2.31 19.84 -16.56
N ASP A 128 1.30 19.52 -17.36
CA ASP A 128 0.42 20.46 -18.02
C ASP A 128 -0.82 20.81 -17.17
N ASN A 129 -1.04 20.04 -16.08
CA ASN A 129 -2.22 20.13 -15.24
C ASN A 129 -1.90 20.41 -13.76
N LEU A 130 -0.74 21.01 -13.49
CA LEU A 130 -0.37 21.38 -12.13
C LEU A 130 -1.31 22.46 -11.57
N PRO A 131 -1.67 22.40 -10.29
CA PRO A 131 -2.42 23.47 -9.63
C PRO A 131 -1.59 24.73 -9.52
N ALA A 132 -2.23 25.85 -9.16
CA ALA A 132 -1.53 27.11 -8.90
C ALA A 132 -0.50 26.89 -7.78
N PRO A 133 0.76 27.33 -7.98
CA PRO A 133 1.80 27.12 -6.98
C PRO A 133 1.58 28.02 -5.74
N LYS A 134 1.95 27.48 -4.59
CA LYS A 134 2.17 28.25 -3.37
C LYS A 134 3.67 28.54 -3.25
N SER A 135 4.05 29.72 -2.78
CA SER A 135 5.45 30.09 -2.54
C SER A 135 5.70 30.21 -1.06
N ASP A 136 6.80 29.65 -0.59
CA ASP A 136 7.25 29.77 0.79
C ASP A 136 8.78 29.96 0.82
N VAL A 137 9.30 30.49 1.94
CA VAL A 137 10.74 30.67 2.17
C VAL A 137 11.37 29.38 2.64
N ASP A 138 10.60 28.59 3.41
CA ASP A 138 11.02 27.33 3.99
C ASP A 138 10.32 26.14 3.30
N ILE A 139 11.01 25.01 3.28
CA ILE A 139 10.42 23.76 2.81
C ILE A 139 9.43 23.28 3.88
N LYS A 140 8.16 23.15 3.50
CA LYS A 140 7.09 22.65 4.35
C LYS A 140 6.64 21.27 3.87
N THR A 141 6.11 20.47 4.79
CA THR A 141 5.48 19.19 4.47
C THR A 141 4.13 19.39 3.79
N MET A 142 3.58 18.33 3.15
CA MET A 142 2.27 18.46 2.52
C MET A 142 1.15 18.69 3.56
N GLU A 143 1.30 18.20 4.78
CA GLU A 143 0.34 18.41 5.87
C GLU A 143 0.26 19.88 6.30
N GLU A 144 1.36 20.62 6.24
CA GLU A 144 1.37 22.06 6.50
C GLU A 144 0.65 22.86 5.40
N TYR A 145 0.36 22.22 4.27
CA TYR A 145 -0.49 22.74 3.20
C TYR A 145 -1.90 22.15 3.20
N ASP A 146 -2.33 21.54 4.30
CA ASP A 146 -3.63 20.86 4.47
C ASP A 146 -3.85 19.69 3.50
N GLN A 147 -2.78 19.04 3.05
CA GLN A 147 -2.82 17.87 2.18
C GLN A 147 -2.38 16.62 2.94
N GLY A 148 -3.30 15.70 3.19
CA GLY A 148 -3.04 14.46 3.95
C GLY A 148 -2.49 13.31 3.14
N PHE A 149 -2.68 13.27 1.81
CA PHE A 149 -2.27 12.18 0.92
C PHE A 149 -2.07 12.66 -0.52
N GLY A 150 -1.54 11.76 -1.34
CA GLY A 150 -1.23 12.03 -2.73
C GLY A 150 0.18 12.51 -2.90
N SER A 151 0.38 13.44 -3.83
CA SER A 151 1.71 13.90 -4.19
C SER A 151 1.87 15.40 -3.99
N ILE A 152 3.07 15.83 -3.63
CA ILE A 152 3.47 17.24 -3.59
C ILE A 152 4.65 17.46 -4.53
N LEU A 153 4.64 18.57 -5.27
CA LEU A 153 5.73 18.98 -6.14
C LEU A 153 6.47 20.18 -5.53
N TYR A 154 7.70 19.96 -5.13
CA TYR A 154 8.61 21.02 -4.73
C TYR A 154 9.38 21.52 -5.95
N ARG A 155 9.37 22.83 -6.17
CA ARG A 155 10.05 23.47 -7.31
C ARG A 155 10.93 24.61 -6.86
N THR A 156 12.17 24.62 -7.34
CA THR A 156 13.10 25.74 -7.13
C THR A 156 14.01 25.94 -8.34
N VAL A 157 14.83 26.95 -8.27
CA VAL A 157 15.81 27.31 -9.29
C VAL A 157 17.22 27.07 -8.76
N LEU A 158 18.03 26.35 -9.51
CA LEU A 158 19.40 26.03 -9.14
C LEU A 158 20.36 27.16 -9.48
N PRO A 159 21.45 27.36 -8.69
CA PRO A 159 22.62 28.10 -9.13
C PRO A 159 23.29 27.38 -10.31
N ALA A 160 24.30 28.00 -10.93
CA ALA A 160 25.16 27.27 -11.86
C ALA A 160 25.89 26.12 -11.11
N LEU A 161 25.89 24.94 -11.69
CA LEU A 161 26.68 23.79 -11.23
C LEU A 161 27.68 23.46 -12.34
N ASP A 162 28.93 23.85 -12.16
CA ASP A 162 30.01 23.63 -13.16
C ASP A 162 30.37 22.15 -13.27
N GLU A 163 30.10 21.36 -12.21
CA GLU A 163 30.28 19.91 -12.14
C GLU A 163 29.09 19.25 -11.42
N PRO A 164 28.93 17.91 -11.51
CA PRO A 164 27.89 17.21 -10.78
C PRO A 164 27.97 17.47 -9.28
N ALA A 165 26.80 17.75 -8.66
CA ALA A 165 26.68 18.11 -7.25
C ALA A 165 25.75 17.15 -6.52
N LEU A 166 25.99 16.95 -5.22
CA LEU A 166 25.17 16.10 -4.38
C LEU A 166 23.92 16.87 -3.93
N LEU A 167 22.75 16.31 -4.21
CA LEU A 167 21.47 16.69 -3.59
C LEU A 167 21.23 15.79 -2.40
N THR A 168 21.07 16.35 -1.21
CA THR A 168 20.66 15.62 -0.01
C THR A 168 19.24 16.01 0.38
N VAL A 169 18.36 15.02 0.56
CA VAL A 169 17.01 15.17 1.10
C VAL A 169 16.92 14.25 2.31
N SER A 170 17.01 14.85 3.51
CA SER A 170 17.13 14.09 4.76
C SER A 170 15.89 13.26 5.09
N ASP A 171 14.70 13.70 4.64
CA ASP A 171 13.42 13.18 5.10
C ASP A 171 12.35 13.22 3.99
N ALA A 172 12.60 12.49 2.90
CA ALA A 172 11.58 12.31 1.85
C ALA A 172 10.53 11.28 2.31
N HIS A 173 9.29 11.74 2.48
CA HIS A 173 8.14 10.89 2.83
C HIS A 173 7.12 10.87 1.69
N ASP A 174 7.18 9.82 0.78
CA ASP A 174 8.01 8.61 0.99
C ASP A 174 8.82 8.26 -0.26
N PHE A 175 8.32 8.59 -1.46
CA PHE A 175 8.94 8.29 -2.73
C PHE A 175 9.12 9.57 -3.55
N ALA A 176 10.36 10.02 -3.69
CA ALA A 176 10.67 11.26 -4.38
C ALA A 176 11.29 11.00 -5.75
N GLN A 177 10.73 11.61 -6.79
CA GLN A 177 11.28 11.63 -8.14
C GLN A 177 11.89 13.00 -8.42
N VAL A 178 13.12 13.03 -8.89
CA VAL A 178 13.89 14.25 -9.09
C VAL A 178 14.09 14.54 -10.57
N PHE A 179 13.83 15.79 -10.96
CA PHE A 179 13.96 16.26 -12.34
C PHE A 179 14.75 17.56 -12.38
N VAL A 180 15.57 17.72 -13.40
CA VAL A 180 16.25 19.00 -13.75
C VAL A 180 15.81 19.39 -15.16
N ASP A 181 15.23 20.59 -15.30
CA ASP A 181 14.62 21.09 -16.53
C ASP A 181 13.66 20.12 -17.21
N GLY A 182 12.88 19.37 -16.39
CA GLY A 182 11.94 18.36 -16.84
C GLY A 182 12.56 17.00 -17.20
N ARG A 183 13.89 16.88 -17.17
CA ARG A 183 14.58 15.60 -17.37
C ARG A 183 14.64 14.83 -16.06
N TYR A 184 14.16 13.58 -16.06
CA TYR A 184 14.29 12.68 -14.93
C TYR A 184 15.76 12.37 -14.64
N ILE A 185 16.17 12.59 -13.38
CA ILE A 185 17.53 12.35 -12.89
C ILE A 185 17.61 11.08 -12.07
N GLY A 186 16.62 10.83 -11.22
CA GLY A 186 16.58 9.66 -10.36
C GLY A 186 15.51 9.77 -9.28
N ARG A 187 15.59 8.89 -8.32
CA ARG A 187 14.60 8.80 -7.23
C ARG A 187 15.29 8.63 -5.88
N LEU A 188 14.55 8.99 -4.83
CA LEU A 188 14.87 8.68 -3.44
C LEU A 188 13.71 7.87 -2.88
N ASP A 189 13.99 6.69 -2.37
CA ASP A 189 13.00 5.74 -1.89
C ASP A 189 13.22 5.48 -0.39
N ARG A 190 12.26 5.90 0.43
CA ARG A 190 12.33 5.73 1.88
C ARG A 190 12.53 4.28 2.31
N ARG A 191 12.00 3.32 1.55
CA ARG A 191 12.14 1.88 1.86
C ARG A 191 13.60 1.43 1.83
N ASN A 192 14.42 2.07 1.00
CA ASN A 192 15.85 1.80 0.87
C ASN A 192 16.70 2.66 1.82
N GLY A 193 16.11 3.68 2.44
CA GLY A 193 16.83 4.69 3.20
C GLY A 193 17.59 5.68 2.33
N ASP A 194 17.17 5.85 1.06
CA ASP A 194 17.82 6.77 0.11
C ASP A 194 17.66 8.22 0.59
N LYS A 195 18.78 8.96 0.66
CA LYS A 195 18.81 10.37 1.05
C LYS A 195 19.58 11.24 0.09
N GLU A 196 20.31 10.66 -0.83
CA GLU A 196 21.26 11.39 -1.67
C GLU A 196 21.10 10.99 -3.14
N LEU A 197 21.26 11.99 -4.01
CA LEU A 197 21.24 11.86 -5.46
C LEU A 197 22.20 12.84 -6.09
N THR A 198 22.95 12.43 -7.11
CA THR A 198 23.83 13.32 -7.86
C THR A 198 23.06 14.08 -8.93
N LEU A 199 23.01 15.41 -8.83
CA LEU A 199 22.52 16.29 -9.88
C LEU A 199 23.61 16.48 -10.95
N PRO A 200 23.23 16.57 -12.24
CA PRO A 200 24.17 16.90 -13.31
C PRO A 200 24.64 18.35 -13.22
N ALA A 201 25.75 18.66 -13.84
CA ALA A 201 26.13 20.03 -14.12
C ALA A 201 24.99 20.75 -14.89
N CYS A 202 24.72 22.00 -14.55
CA CYS A 202 23.62 22.77 -15.16
C CYS A 202 23.90 24.27 -15.17
N SER A 203 23.28 24.98 -16.08
CA SER A 203 23.36 26.45 -16.14
C SER A 203 22.59 27.07 -14.97
N ARG A 204 22.99 28.33 -14.60
CA ARG A 204 22.23 29.12 -13.65
C ARG A 204 20.79 29.30 -14.11
N GLY A 205 19.86 29.06 -13.23
CA GLY A 205 18.42 29.16 -13.52
C GLY A 205 17.79 27.85 -13.95
N ALA A 206 18.52 26.74 -14.00
CA ALA A 206 17.96 25.43 -14.22
C ALA A 206 16.90 25.11 -13.15
N ARG A 207 15.78 24.53 -13.58
CA ARG A 207 14.65 24.23 -12.70
C ARG A 207 14.84 22.85 -12.05
N LEU A 208 14.86 22.83 -10.74
CA LEU A 208 14.77 21.59 -9.95
C LEU A 208 13.33 21.33 -9.58
N ASP A 209 12.84 20.17 -9.93
CA ASP A 209 11.55 19.64 -9.52
C ASP A 209 11.75 18.35 -8.71
N ILE A 210 11.12 18.26 -7.53
CA ILE A 210 11.08 17.05 -6.71
C ILE A 210 9.62 16.70 -6.46
N LEU A 211 9.14 15.66 -7.14
CA LEU A 211 7.79 15.13 -6.96
C LEU A 211 7.82 14.05 -5.89
N VAL A 212 7.20 14.34 -4.75
CA VAL A 212 7.14 13.42 -3.61
C VAL A 212 5.75 12.83 -3.52
N GLU A 213 5.67 11.52 -3.55
CA GLU A 213 4.43 10.77 -3.30
C GLU A 213 4.44 10.24 -1.87
N ALA A 214 3.38 10.56 -1.13
CA ALA A 214 3.10 9.93 0.15
C ALA A 214 2.52 8.54 -0.13
N MET A 215 3.26 7.51 0.24
CA MET A 215 2.82 6.12 0.16
C MET A 215 1.87 5.79 1.34
N GLY A 216 1.96 4.61 1.93
CA GLY A 216 1.17 4.29 3.12
C GLY A 216 1.58 5.12 4.35
N ARG A 217 0.60 5.43 5.21
CA ARG A 217 0.83 6.11 6.49
C ARG A 217 0.87 5.10 7.64
N ILE A 218 1.78 5.33 8.59
CA ILE A 218 1.88 4.56 9.85
C ILE A 218 1.02 5.23 10.91
#